data_6f6c2778b42d75901ad1abaaf7f92e9b
#
_entry.id   6f6c2778b42d75901ad1abaaf7f92e9b
#
_cell.length_a   1.000
_cell.length_b   1.000
_cell.length_c   1.000
_cell.angle_alpha   90.00
_cell.angle_beta   90.00
_cell.angle_gamma   90.00
#
_symmetry.space_group_name_H-M   'P 1'
#
loop_
_entity.id
_entity.type
_entity.pdbx_description
1 polymer ?
#
loop_
_entity_poly.entity_id
_entity_poly.type
_entity_poly.pdbx_seq_one_letter_code
_entity_poly.pdbx_strand_id
1 'polypeptide(L)'
;RVDGVARKLPDFVWPRTGSGTTYFIKAIIRHLERLGVVMINGSDAIDNVKDKLYSQQILGQSSLPVPKTMLVKHPINVSLVEKNVKYPMIIKTLSGSYGSGVFMVEDRKQFRQLMKMAELSNARYNIIIQECVEDSLGRDLRVLVVNGKVVGCMMRQSIDGDFRANITRGGEAIPYQIDEDIEWIGGECARLLDLDI
;
A
#
# COMPACT_ATOMS: atom_id res chain seq x y z
N ARG A 1 5.42 27.63 15.82
CA ARG A 1 4.71 28.88 15.51
C ARG A 1 3.80 28.65 14.30
N VAL A 2 2.63 29.23 14.31
CA VAL A 2 1.70 29.26 13.16
C VAL A 2 1.60 30.73 12.75
N ASP A 3 1.85 31.02 11.48
CA ASP A 3 1.89 32.40 10.94
C ASP A 3 2.77 33.37 11.76
N GLY A 4 3.92 32.88 12.22
CA GLY A 4 4.84 33.63 13.08
C GLY A 4 4.41 33.75 14.55
N VAL A 5 3.18 33.36 14.90
CA VAL A 5 2.64 33.49 16.27
C VAL A 5 2.97 32.23 17.09
N ALA A 6 3.47 32.40 18.30
CA ALA A 6 3.67 31.30 19.24
C ALA A 6 2.31 30.68 19.62
N ARG A 7 2.22 29.37 19.57
CA ARG A 7 1.03 28.63 19.97
C ARG A 7 1.42 27.59 21.02
N LYS A 8 0.49 27.26 21.92
CA LYS A 8 0.62 26.11 22.81
C LYS A 8 0.69 24.83 21.95
N LEU A 9 1.56 23.90 22.32
CA LEU A 9 1.59 22.59 21.69
C LEU A 9 0.29 21.84 22.01
N PRO A 10 -0.27 21.08 21.06
CA PRO A 10 -1.40 20.19 21.33
C PRO A 10 -0.94 19.00 22.17
N ASP A 11 -1.87 18.36 22.87
CA ASP A 11 -1.58 17.15 23.65
C ASP A 11 -1.32 15.95 22.74
N PHE A 12 -2.02 15.89 21.59
CA PHE A 12 -1.81 14.89 20.54
C PHE A 12 -2.13 15.45 19.15
N VAL A 13 -1.63 14.79 18.11
CA VAL A 13 -1.96 15.10 16.71
C VAL A 13 -2.27 13.81 15.96
N TRP A 14 -3.34 13.82 15.19
CA TRP A 14 -3.69 12.77 14.24
C TRP A 14 -3.41 13.24 12.81
N PRO A 15 -2.24 12.86 12.21
CA PRO A 15 -1.91 13.26 10.85
C PRO A 15 -2.72 12.46 9.83
N ARG A 16 -3.65 13.11 9.16
CA ARG A 16 -4.46 12.50 8.09
C ARG A 16 -3.97 12.88 6.71
N THR A 17 -2.69 12.68 6.47
CA THR A 17 -2.01 13.17 5.26
C THR A 17 -2.06 12.20 4.07
N GLY A 18 -2.34 10.92 4.30
CA GLY A 18 -2.50 9.90 3.28
C GLY A 18 -1.29 9.74 2.35
N SER A 19 -1.55 9.28 1.13
CA SER A 19 -0.51 9.06 0.10
C SER A 19 0.19 10.35 -0.38
N GLY A 20 -0.43 11.52 -0.17
CA GLY A 20 0.14 12.84 -0.48
C GLY A 20 1.14 13.37 0.54
N THR A 21 1.51 12.59 1.56
CA THR A 21 2.47 13.00 2.59
C THR A 21 3.82 13.34 1.96
N THR A 22 4.17 14.63 1.96
CA THR A 22 5.45 15.14 1.45
C THR A 22 6.54 15.08 2.51
N TYR A 23 7.79 15.33 2.10
CA TYR A 23 8.90 15.51 3.04
C TYR A 23 8.61 16.59 4.09
N PHE A 24 8.01 17.72 3.66
CA PHE A 24 7.68 18.83 4.55
C PHE A 24 6.69 18.41 5.66
N ILE A 25 5.64 17.71 5.32
CA ILE A 25 4.66 17.21 6.29
C ILE A 25 5.33 16.24 7.29
N LYS A 26 6.15 15.30 6.81
CA LYS A 26 6.89 14.38 7.67
C LYS A 26 7.87 15.10 8.59
N ALA A 27 8.53 16.14 8.10
CA ALA A 27 9.43 16.96 8.92
C ALA A 27 8.68 17.67 10.06
N ILE A 28 7.43 18.13 9.81
CA ILE A 28 6.59 18.72 10.87
C ILE A 28 6.20 17.63 11.89
N ILE A 29 5.77 16.45 11.46
CA ILE A 29 5.41 15.33 12.34
C ILE A 29 6.58 15.00 13.25
N ARG A 30 7.76 14.70 12.69
CA ARG A 30 8.98 14.42 13.45
C ARG A 30 9.40 15.55 14.41
N HIS A 31 9.17 16.79 14.01
CA HIS A 31 9.47 17.92 14.89
C HIS A 31 8.53 17.97 16.10
N LEU A 32 7.25 17.71 15.89
CA LEU A 32 6.26 17.66 16.99
C LEU A 32 6.54 16.48 17.93
N GLU A 33 6.90 15.30 17.42
CA GLU A 33 7.33 14.15 18.23
C GLU A 33 8.51 14.51 19.13
N ARG A 34 9.53 15.18 18.58
CA ARG A 34 10.69 15.65 19.37
C ARG A 34 10.34 16.70 20.42
N LEU A 35 9.22 17.40 20.27
CA LEU A 35 8.67 18.31 21.27
C LEU A 35 7.76 17.60 22.29
N GLY A 36 7.64 16.27 22.23
CA GLY A 36 6.84 15.48 23.17
C GLY A 36 5.35 15.43 22.83
N VAL A 37 4.93 15.83 21.64
CA VAL A 37 3.54 15.70 21.19
C VAL A 37 3.28 14.26 20.77
N VAL A 38 2.22 13.65 21.30
CA VAL A 38 1.79 12.29 20.90
C VAL A 38 1.23 12.33 19.47
N MET A 39 1.78 11.46 18.62
CA MET A 39 1.34 11.35 17.21
C MET A 39 0.60 10.03 16.98
N ILE A 40 -0.51 10.09 16.28
CA ILE A 40 -1.33 8.93 15.90
C ILE A 40 -1.58 8.96 14.38
N ASN A 41 -0.86 8.25 13.52
CA ASN A 41 0.32 7.39 13.73
C ASN A 41 1.60 8.25 13.79
N GLY A 42 2.68 7.68 14.33
CA GLY A 42 4.00 8.31 14.37
C GLY A 42 4.68 8.38 12.99
N SER A 43 5.77 9.14 12.92
CA SER A 43 6.50 9.38 11.65
C SER A 43 7.10 8.10 11.07
N ASP A 44 7.60 7.20 11.89
CA ASP A 44 8.20 5.94 11.45
C ASP A 44 7.13 4.98 10.92
N ALA A 45 5.98 4.87 11.59
CA ALA A 45 4.84 4.11 11.12
C ALA A 45 4.33 4.61 9.75
N ILE A 46 4.24 5.93 9.57
CA ILE A 46 3.90 6.54 8.28
C ILE A 46 4.92 6.19 7.20
N ASP A 47 6.21 6.16 7.50
CA ASP A 47 7.26 5.76 6.56
C ASP A 47 7.18 4.28 6.20
N ASN A 48 6.92 3.40 7.17
CA ASN A 48 6.75 1.95 6.95
C ASN A 48 5.65 1.64 5.94
N VAL A 49 4.53 2.37 5.96
CA VAL A 49 3.37 2.10 5.10
C VAL A 49 3.36 2.91 3.81
N LYS A 50 4.11 4.00 3.74
CA LYS A 50 4.17 4.84 2.56
C LYS A 50 4.91 4.18 1.39
N ASP A 51 5.95 3.43 1.69
CA ASP A 51 6.69 2.64 0.71
C ASP A 51 6.05 1.26 0.57
N LYS A 52 5.45 1.00 -0.61
CA LYS A 52 4.78 -0.27 -0.91
C LYS A 52 5.70 -1.48 -0.84
N LEU A 53 6.98 -1.31 -1.15
CA LEU A 53 7.93 -2.41 -1.05
C LEU A 53 8.35 -2.64 0.40
N TYR A 54 8.60 -1.56 1.14
CA TYR A 54 9.07 -1.68 2.51
C TYR A 54 8.01 -2.34 3.40
N SER A 55 6.74 -1.96 3.27
CA SER A 55 5.66 -2.67 3.97
C SER A 55 5.59 -4.16 3.59
N GLN A 56 5.78 -4.52 2.31
CA GLN A 56 5.85 -5.93 1.89
C GLN A 56 7.08 -6.66 2.48
N GLN A 57 8.20 -5.99 2.63
CA GLN A 57 9.40 -6.57 3.27
C GLN A 57 9.17 -6.84 4.76
N ILE A 58 8.53 -5.91 5.47
CA ILE A 58 8.18 -6.09 6.90
C ILE A 58 7.20 -7.27 7.04
N LEU A 59 6.10 -7.26 6.28
CA LEU A 59 5.07 -8.29 6.38
C LEU A 59 5.56 -9.66 5.88
N GLY A 60 6.41 -9.70 4.87
CA GLY A 60 6.96 -10.93 4.30
C GLY A 60 7.95 -11.67 5.21
N GLN A 61 8.39 -11.06 6.31
CA GLN A 61 9.22 -11.70 7.35
C GLN A 61 8.37 -12.36 8.45
N SER A 62 7.07 -12.21 8.38
CA SER A 62 6.12 -12.78 9.33
C SER A 62 5.44 -14.04 8.76
N SER A 63 4.53 -14.63 9.55
CA SER A 63 3.66 -15.72 9.10
C SER A 63 2.42 -15.25 8.31
N LEU A 64 2.29 -13.94 8.05
CA LEU A 64 1.16 -13.41 7.30
C LEU A 64 1.20 -13.87 5.84
N PRO A 65 0.05 -14.19 5.24
CA PRO A 65 -0.05 -14.57 3.84
C PRO A 65 0.12 -13.35 2.94
N VAL A 66 1.34 -13.10 2.49
CA VAL A 66 1.65 -12.01 1.55
C VAL A 66 1.91 -12.56 0.14
N PRO A 67 1.42 -11.91 -0.91
CA PRO A 67 1.67 -12.34 -2.27
C PRO A 67 3.15 -12.26 -2.62
N LYS A 68 3.66 -13.25 -3.37
CA LYS A 68 5.04 -13.29 -3.81
C LYS A 68 5.39 -12.03 -4.60
N THR A 69 6.43 -11.34 -4.18
CA THR A 69 6.77 -10.01 -4.68
C THR A 69 8.23 -9.94 -5.11
N MET A 70 8.50 -9.34 -6.27
CA MET A 70 9.83 -9.07 -6.80
C MET A 70 9.99 -7.57 -7.04
N LEU A 71 11.08 -6.98 -6.54
CA LEU A 71 11.55 -5.69 -7.03
C LEU A 71 12.39 -5.92 -8.28
N VAL A 72 12.12 -5.19 -9.34
CA VAL A 72 12.86 -5.28 -10.59
C VAL A 72 13.35 -3.92 -11.03
N LYS A 73 14.54 -3.92 -11.66
CA LYS A 73 15.20 -2.74 -12.22
C LYS A 73 15.51 -2.97 -13.68
N HIS A 74 15.41 -1.94 -14.48
CA HIS A 74 15.78 -1.99 -15.89
C HIS A 74 17.31 -2.20 -16.11
N PRO A 75 17.73 -3.01 -17.09
CA PRO A 75 16.93 -3.86 -17.98
C PRO A 75 16.37 -5.09 -17.26
N ILE A 76 15.11 -5.45 -17.56
CA ILE A 76 14.42 -6.53 -16.86
C ILE A 76 14.69 -7.87 -17.54
N ASN A 77 15.18 -8.83 -16.76
CA ASN A 77 15.32 -10.21 -17.21
C ASN A 77 13.96 -10.93 -17.15
N VAL A 78 13.25 -10.93 -18.27
CA VAL A 78 11.92 -11.55 -18.40
C VAL A 78 11.91 -13.01 -17.95
N SER A 79 12.90 -13.80 -18.37
CA SER A 79 12.96 -15.22 -18.03
C SER A 79 13.18 -15.46 -16.53
N LEU A 80 13.91 -14.57 -15.86
CA LEU A 80 14.08 -14.64 -14.41
C LEU A 80 12.76 -14.30 -13.69
N VAL A 81 12.01 -13.32 -14.17
CA VAL A 81 10.69 -12.98 -13.61
C VAL A 81 9.75 -14.18 -13.76
N GLU A 82 9.60 -14.75 -14.95
CA GLU A 82 8.73 -15.88 -15.25
C GLU A 82 9.06 -17.15 -14.46
N LYS A 83 10.33 -17.33 -14.09
CA LYS A 83 10.76 -18.43 -13.21
C LYS A 83 10.20 -18.27 -11.78
N ASN A 84 9.96 -17.05 -11.35
CA ASN A 84 9.59 -16.73 -9.98
C ASN A 84 8.13 -16.35 -9.79
N VAL A 85 7.50 -15.71 -10.77
CA VAL A 85 6.10 -15.27 -10.72
C VAL A 85 5.38 -15.77 -11.96
N LYS A 86 4.22 -16.40 -11.77
CA LYS A 86 3.40 -16.93 -12.87
C LYS A 86 2.43 -15.88 -13.40
N TYR A 87 1.96 -16.06 -14.62
CA TYR A 87 0.84 -15.30 -15.17
C TYR A 87 -0.51 -15.84 -14.63
N PRO A 88 -1.52 -14.98 -14.43
CA PRO A 88 -1.43 -13.52 -14.53
C PRO A 88 -0.57 -12.93 -13.41
N MET A 89 0.10 -11.82 -13.67
CA MET A 89 0.90 -11.11 -12.67
C MET A 89 0.50 -9.64 -12.58
N ILE A 90 0.68 -9.06 -11.40
CA ILE A 90 0.39 -7.66 -11.15
C ILE A 90 1.69 -6.86 -11.14
N ILE A 91 1.74 -5.83 -11.98
CA ILE A 91 2.87 -4.91 -12.07
C ILE A 91 2.47 -3.59 -11.44
N LYS A 92 3.29 -3.08 -10.52
CA LYS A 92 3.03 -1.84 -9.79
C LYS A 92 4.25 -0.93 -9.85
N THR A 93 4.02 0.37 -10.06
CA THR A 93 5.03 1.38 -9.77
C THR A 93 5.10 1.63 -8.25
N LEU A 94 6.29 1.90 -7.71
CA LEU A 94 6.44 2.24 -6.28
C LEU A 94 5.74 3.56 -5.94
N SER A 95 5.75 4.52 -6.87
CA SER A 95 5.02 5.79 -6.75
C SER A 95 3.65 5.68 -7.42
N GLY A 96 2.64 6.32 -6.84
CA GLY A 96 1.27 6.35 -7.34
C GLY A 96 0.26 5.85 -6.31
N SER A 97 -0.97 6.33 -6.42
CA SER A 97 -2.09 6.04 -5.53
C SER A 97 -3.36 5.77 -6.34
N TYR A 98 -4.42 5.29 -5.67
CA TYR A 98 -5.74 5.05 -6.28
C TYR A 98 -5.73 4.11 -7.50
N GLY A 99 -4.81 3.13 -7.53
CA GLY A 99 -4.71 2.17 -8.64
C GLY A 99 -4.06 2.74 -9.91
N SER A 100 -3.54 3.98 -9.89
CA SER A 100 -2.70 4.48 -10.97
C SER A 100 -1.32 3.78 -10.93
N GLY A 101 -0.83 3.34 -12.09
CA GLY A 101 0.42 2.57 -12.19
C GLY A 101 0.32 1.12 -11.70
N VAL A 102 -0.90 0.55 -11.70
CA VAL A 102 -1.14 -0.89 -11.45
C VAL A 102 -1.68 -1.52 -12.73
N PHE A 103 -1.00 -2.55 -13.20
CA PHE A 103 -1.33 -3.26 -14.44
C PHE A 103 -1.42 -4.75 -14.17
N MET A 104 -2.42 -5.42 -14.70
CA MET A 104 -2.48 -6.87 -14.79
C MET A 104 -1.91 -7.32 -16.13
N VAL A 105 -1.10 -8.34 -16.11
CA VAL A 105 -0.44 -8.91 -17.29
C VAL A 105 -0.75 -10.40 -17.33
N GLU A 106 -1.40 -10.84 -18.39
CA GLU A 106 -1.93 -12.19 -18.51
C GLU A 106 -0.96 -13.14 -19.21
N ASP A 107 -0.04 -12.59 -20.02
CA ASP A 107 0.92 -13.39 -20.78
C ASP A 107 2.25 -12.69 -21.03
N ARG A 108 3.21 -13.46 -21.57
CA ARG A 108 4.55 -12.99 -21.92
C ARG A 108 4.57 -11.86 -22.94
N LYS A 109 3.61 -11.83 -23.87
CA LYS A 109 3.55 -10.83 -24.93
C LYS A 109 3.17 -9.48 -24.33
N GLN A 110 2.12 -9.45 -23.51
CA GLN A 110 1.70 -8.24 -22.77
C GLN A 110 2.83 -7.75 -21.86
N PHE A 111 3.50 -8.66 -21.13
CA PHE A 111 4.62 -8.31 -20.28
C PHE A 111 5.73 -7.59 -21.03
N ARG A 112 6.18 -8.17 -22.14
CA ARG A 112 7.23 -7.57 -22.99
C ARG A 112 6.81 -6.22 -23.57
N GLN A 113 5.58 -6.09 -24.02
CA GLN A 113 5.05 -4.83 -24.53
C GLN A 113 5.06 -3.74 -23.47
N LEU A 114 4.56 -4.04 -22.25
CA LEU A 114 4.56 -3.09 -21.14
C LEU A 114 5.99 -2.66 -20.75
N MET A 115 6.92 -3.60 -20.68
CA MET A 115 8.32 -3.31 -20.35
C MET A 115 8.99 -2.45 -21.43
N LYS A 116 8.70 -2.70 -22.70
CA LYS A 116 9.21 -1.87 -23.80
C LYS A 116 8.64 -0.45 -23.76
N MET A 117 7.37 -0.28 -23.42
CA MET A 117 6.78 1.06 -23.23
C MET A 117 7.43 1.81 -22.05
N ALA A 118 7.67 1.12 -20.93
CA ALA A 118 8.35 1.69 -19.79
C ALA A 118 9.80 2.12 -20.13
N GLU A 119 10.49 1.36 -20.95
CA GLU A 119 11.84 1.66 -21.45
C GLU A 119 11.86 2.93 -22.33
N LEU A 120 10.92 3.04 -23.26
CA LEU A 120 10.82 4.19 -24.15
C LEU A 120 10.50 5.50 -23.44
N SER A 121 9.86 5.44 -22.27
CA SER A 121 9.53 6.64 -21.48
C SER A 121 10.75 7.26 -20.79
N ASN A 122 11.95 6.68 -20.90
CA ASN A 122 13.18 7.10 -20.21
C ASN A 122 13.03 7.27 -18.67
N ALA A 123 11.90 6.88 -18.13
CA ALA A 123 11.65 6.99 -16.71
C ALA A 123 12.26 5.79 -15.97
N ARG A 124 13.21 6.07 -15.10
CA ARG A 124 13.82 5.05 -14.21
C ARG A 124 12.82 4.67 -13.11
N TYR A 125 11.73 3.99 -13.49
CA TYR A 125 10.75 3.50 -12.51
C TYR A 125 11.33 2.30 -11.76
N ASN A 126 11.20 2.33 -10.45
CA ASN A 126 11.27 1.12 -9.66
C ASN A 126 9.92 0.42 -9.80
N ILE A 127 9.94 -0.84 -10.20
CA ILE A 127 8.75 -1.65 -10.50
C ILE A 127 8.71 -2.83 -9.53
N ILE A 128 7.53 -3.07 -8.99
CA ILE A 128 7.22 -4.30 -8.26
C ILE A 128 6.42 -5.21 -9.18
N ILE A 129 6.82 -6.46 -9.26
CA ILE A 129 6.07 -7.54 -9.90
C ILE A 129 5.58 -8.46 -8.79
N GLN A 130 4.29 -8.75 -8.80
CA GLN A 130 3.63 -9.50 -7.74
C GLN A 130 2.72 -10.57 -8.34
N GLU A 131 2.62 -11.71 -7.69
CA GLU A 131 1.64 -12.71 -8.07
C GLU A 131 0.21 -12.16 -7.98
N CYS A 132 -0.63 -12.59 -8.87
CA CYS A 132 -2.05 -12.25 -8.87
C CYS A 132 -2.79 -13.19 -7.91
N VAL A 133 -3.55 -12.63 -6.99
CA VAL A 133 -4.48 -13.39 -6.14
C VAL A 133 -5.80 -13.50 -6.92
N GLU A 134 -5.91 -14.50 -7.78
CA GLU A 134 -6.99 -14.63 -8.76
C GLU A 134 -8.37 -14.71 -8.10
N ASP A 135 -8.47 -15.37 -6.95
CA ASP A 135 -9.73 -15.51 -6.19
C ASP A 135 -10.30 -14.19 -5.68
N SER A 136 -9.50 -13.12 -5.68
CA SER A 136 -9.90 -11.79 -5.21
C SER A 136 -9.94 -10.73 -6.32
N LEU A 137 -9.92 -11.14 -7.60
CA LEU A 137 -10.02 -10.19 -8.70
C LEU A 137 -11.30 -9.35 -8.61
N GLY A 138 -11.15 -8.02 -8.74
CA GLY A 138 -12.25 -7.07 -8.65
C GLY A 138 -12.82 -6.87 -7.23
N ARG A 139 -12.23 -7.45 -6.19
CA ARG A 139 -12.68 -7.28 -4.80
C ARG A 139 -11.53 -7.29 -3.80
N ASP A 140 -11.66 -6.51 -2.77
CA ASP A 140 -10.75 -6.48 -1.63
C ASP A 140 -11.48 -6.15 -0.32
N LEU A 141 -10.88 -6.48 0.82
CA LEU A 141 -11.35 -6.06 2.13
C LEU A 141 -10.62 -4.81 2.59
N ARG A 142 -11.38 -3.89 3.16
CA ARG A 142 -10.90 -2.71 3.89
C ARG A 142 -11.13 -2.91 5.37
N VAL A 143 -10.08 -3.17 6.10
CA VAL A 143 -10.12 -3.40 7.53
C VAL A 143 -9.64 -2.13 8.24
N LEU A 144 -10.42 -1.64 9.19
CA LEU A 144 -10.04 -0.55 10.08
C LEU A 144 -9.60 -1.13 11.41
N VAL A 145 -8.36 -0.83 11.78
CA VAL A 145 -7.76 -1.25 13.05
C VAL A 145 -7.52 -0.01 13.91
N VAL A 146 -7.84 -0.08 15.19
CA VAL A 146 -7.56 0.96 16.17
C VAL A 146 -6.94 0.32 17.39
N ASN A 147 -5.76 0.75 17.77
CA ASN A 147 -5.01 0.19 18.91
C ASN A 147 -4.94 -1.35 18.88
N GLY A 148 -4.57 -1.90 17.72
CA GLY A 148 -4.42 -3.34 17.50
C GLY A 148 -5.73 -4.15 17.40
N LYS A 149 -6.91 -3.51 17.48
CA LYS A 149 -8.22 -4.17 17.38
C LYS A 149 -8.93 -3.80 16.09
N VAL A 150 -9.50 -4.77 15.41
CA VAL A 150 -10.35 -4.54 14.25
C VAL A 150 -11.70 -3.96 14.70
N VAL A 151 -12.01 -2.75 14.25
CA VAL A 151 -13.23 -2.02 14.63
C VAL A 151 -14.22 -1.89 13.46
N GLY A 152 -13.82 -2.28 12.25
CA GLY A 152 -14.70 -2.27 11.10
C GLY A 152 -14.08 -2.95 9.90
N CYS A 153 -14.93 -3.55 9.06
CA CYS A 153 -14.53 -4.15 7.81
C CYS A 153 -15.59 -3.88 6.73
N MET A 154 -15.13 -3.59 5.52
CA MET A 154 -15.98 -3.53 4.34
C MET A 154 -15.30 -4.25 3.17
N MET A 155 -16.10 -4.88 2.34
CA MET A 155 -15.66 -5.39 1.05
C MET A 155 -15.85 -4.28 0.01
N ARG A 156 -14.82 -4.04 -0.80
CA ARG A 156 -14.96 -3.24 -2.02
C ARG A 156 -15.05 -4.17 -3.21
N GLN A 157 -15.92 -3.85 -4.14
CA GLN A 157 -16.16 -4.66 -5.31
C GLN A 157 -16.25 -3.79 -6.56
N SER A 158 -15.61 -4.20 -7.64
CA SER A 158 -15.77 -3.61 -8.97
C SER A 158 -17.15 -3.94 -9.54
N ILE A 159 -17.78 -2.98 -10.19
CA ILE A 159 -19.09 -3.18 -10.83
C ILE A 159 -18.91 -3.46 -12.33
N ASP A 160 -17.85 -2.94 -12.94
CA ASP A 160 -17.60 -2.99 -14.38
C ASP A 160 -16.64 -4.11 -14.81
N GLY A 161 -16.26 -5.00 -13.89
CA GLY A 161 -15.33 -6.09 -14.15
C GLY A 161 -13.85 -5.67 -14.16
N ASP A 162 -13.50 -4.44 -13.73
CA ASP A 162 -12.10 -4.08 -13.50
C ASP A 162 -11.52 -5.00 -12.41
N PHE A 163 -10.31 -5.50 -12.61
CA PHE A 163 -9.61 -6.30 -11.61
C PHE A 163 -9.31 -5.52 -10.31
N ARG A 164 -9.45 -4.21 -10.33
CA ARG A 164 -9.25 -3.30 -9.19
C ARG A 164 -10.59 -2.93 -8.57
N ALA A 165 -10.71 -3.06 -7.26
CA ALA A 165 -11.92 -2.77 -6.49
C ALA A 165 -12.05 -1.32 -6.01
N ASN A 166 -11.31 -0.37 -6.58
CA ASN A 166 -11.26 1.01 -6.09
C ASN A 166 -12.59 1.75 -6.28
N ILE A 167 -13.17 2.29 -5.20
CA ILE A 167 -14.40 3.10 -5.22
C ILE A 167 -14.27 4.30 -6.17
N THR A 168 -13.10 4.94 -6.23
CA THR A 168 -12.82 6.07 -7.15
C THR A 168 -12.88 5.70 -8.62
N ARG A 169 -13.01 4.40 -8.94
CA ARG A 169 -13.17 3.84 -10.27
C ARG A 169 -14.56 3.27 -10.52
N GLY A 170 -15.53 3.63 -9.69
CA GLY A 170 -16.91 3.15 -9.81
C GLY A 170 -17.21 1.90 -8.99
N GLY A 171 -16.27 1.40 -8.18
CA GLY A 171 -16.54 0.28 -7.27
C GLY A 171 -17.50 0.66 -6.15
N GLU A 172 -18.16 -0.33 -5.58
CA GLU A 172 -19.04 -0.19 -4.41
C GLU A 172 -18.37 -0.70 -3.13
N ALA A 173 -18.91 -0.28 -1.98
CA ALA A 173 -18.49 -0.72 -0.66
C ALA A 173 -19.66 -1.37 0.07
N ILE A 174 -19.46 -2.58 0.57
CA ILE A 174 -20.46 -3.37 1.26
C ILE A 174 -19.91 -3.73 2.64
N PRO A 175 -20.70 -3.56 3.74
CA PRO A 175 -20.29 -4.03 5.06
C PRO A 175 -19.90 -5.51 5.01
N TYR A 176 -18.81 -5.87 5.68
CA TYR A 176 -18.31 -7.24 5.73
C TYR A 176 -18.17 -7.70 7.19
N GLN A 177 -18.58 -8.92 7.46
CA GLN A 177 -18.50 -9.49 8.80
C GLN A 177 -17.04 -9.76 9.16
N ILE A 178 -16.64 -9.35 10.35
CA ILE A 178 -15.33 -9.61 10.88
C ILE A 178 -15.31 -11.04 11.44
N ASP A 179 -14.36 -11.82 10.98
CA ASP A 179 -14.06 -13.18 11.45
C ASP A 179 -12.68 -13.20 12.16
N GLU A 180 -12.30 -14.35 12.69
CA GLU A 180 -11.04 -14.55 13.41
C GLU A 180 -9.81 -14.29 12.54
N ASP A 181 -9.87 -14.65 11.25
CA ASP A 181 -8.77 -14.42 10.31
C ASP A 181 -8.57 -12.92 10.03
N ILE A 182 -9.66 -12.18 9.85
CA ILE A 182 -9.63 -10.73 9.66
C ILE A 182 -9.09 -10.05 10.91
N GLU A 183 -9.52 -10.46 12.11
CA GLU A 183 -9.02 -9.92 13.36
C GLU A 183 -7.52 -10.17 13.53
N TRP A 184 -7.09 -11.40 13.28
CA TRP A 184 -5.69 -11.78 13.40
C TRP A 184 -4.81 -11.05 12.38
N ILE A 185 -5.18 -11.07 11.08
CA ILE A 185 -4.41 -10.43 10.02
C ILE A 185 -4.34 -8.91 10.26
N GLY A 186 -5.49 -8.29 10.57
CA GLY A 186 -5.56 -6.85 10.80
C GLY A 186 -4.72 -6.40 11.98
N GLY A 187 -4.86 -7.08 13.12
CA GLY A 187 -4.10 -6.79 14.33
C GLY A 187 -2.60 -7.00 14.15
N GLU A 188 -2.20 -8.11 13.51
CA GLU A 188 -0.79 -8.42 13.28
C GLU A 188 -0.15 -7.46 12.26
N CYS A 189 -0.87 -7.05 11.21
CA CYS A 189 -0.40 -6.00 10.29
C CYS A 189 -0.16 -4.68 11.03
N ALA A 190 -1.10 -4.25 11.88
CA ALA A 190 -0.96 -3.02 12.64
C ALA A 190 0.26 -3.08 13.57
N ARG A 191 0.42 -4.20 14.29
CA ARG A 191 1.56 -4.43 15.20
C ARG A 191 2.91 -4.40 14.46
N LEU A 192 3.03 -5.10 13.34
CA LEU A 192 4.28 -5.19 12.58
C LEU A 192 4.67 -3.87 11.91
N LEU A 193 3.70 -3.08 11.51
CA LEU A 193 3.90 -1.79 10.86
C LEU A 193 3.93 -0.61 11.84
N ASP A 194 3.80 -0.90 13.14
CA ASP A 194 3.78 0.08 14.24
C ASP A 194 2.65 1.13 14.08
N LEU A 195 1.46 0.65 13.72
CA LEU A 195 0.29 1.49 13.48
C LEU A 195 -0.64 1.52 14.68
N ASP A 196 -1.04 2.72 15.10
CA ASP A 196 -2.11 2.93 16.08
C ASP A 196 -3.50 2.85 15.43
N ILE A 197 -3.58 3.37 14.18
CA ILE A 197 -4.80 3.39 13.35
C ILE A 197 -4.46 3.07 11.91
#